data_6ece153ea6fb7626cb27da445d915e8b
#
_entry.id   6ece153ea6fb7626cb27da445d915e8b
#
_cell.length_a   1.000
_cell.length_b   1.000
_cell.length_c   1.000
_cell.angle_alpha   90.00
_cell.angle_beta   90.00
_cell.angle_gamma   90.00
#
_symmetry.space_group_name_H-M   'P 1'
#
loop_
_entity.id
_entity.type
_entity.pdbx_description
1 polymer ?
#
loop_
_entity_poly.entity_id
_entity_poly.type
_entity_poly.pdbx_seq_one_letter_code
_entity_poly.pdbx_strand_id
1 'polypeptide(L)'
;WQKFVQKNRDKKKIVAVDEAWTFIKYKESAEFLETLARRGRKHRACLLIGSQFIDEFLSSEQGRAVINSADTSILMRQNPAVVDQVVEYFHLAGGARDLLSTFQPGEAILSLNRNVTGIRVEPIPYEWEYIKT
;
A
#
# COMPACT_ATOMS: atom_id res chain seq x y z
N TRP A 1 8.27 -14.90 -10.79
CA TRP A 1 8.21 -15.57 -9.49
C TRP A 1 9.38 -16.52 -9.28
N GLN A 2 9.55 -17.53 -10.12
CA GLN A 2 10.56 -18.57 -9.93
C GLN A 2 11.99 -18.05 -9.85
N LYS A 3 12.40 -17.17 -10.80
CA LYS A 3 13.78 -16.65 -10.85
C LYS A 3 14.12 -15.75 -9.67
N PHE A 4 13.21 -14.87 -9.26
CA PHE A 4 13.49 -13.84 -8.26
C PHE A 4 13.15 -14.30 -6.84
N VAL A 5 11.95 -14.88 -6.65
CA VAL A 5 11.46 -15.21 -5.32
C VAL A 5 11.90 -16.61 -4.88
N GLN A 6 11.76 -17.63 -5.74
CA GLN A 6 12.02 -19.01 -5.34
C GLN A 6 13.51 -19.41 -5.35
N LYS A 7 14.30 -18.94 -6.31
CA LYS A 7 15.74 -19.32 -6.39
C LYS A 7 16.60 -18.75 -5.26
N ASN A 8 16.20 -17.62 -4.65
CA ASN A 8 16.99 -16.93 -3.61
C ASN A 8 16.31 -17.01 -2.25
N ARG A 9 15.92 -18.21 -1.80
CA ARG A 9 15.13 -18.40 -0.55
C ARG A 9 15.84 -17.92 0.71
N ASP A 10 17.14 -17.93 0.72
CA ASP A 10 18.03 -17.53 1.82
C ASP A 10 18.15 -16.02 1.97
N LYS A 11 17.92 -15.26 0.90
CA LYS A 11 18.04 -13.80 0.89
C LYS A 11 16.73 -13.11 1.20
N LYS A 12 16.78 -12.05 2.02
CA LYS A 12 15.67 -11.10 2.18
C LYS A 12 15.51 -10.29 0.90
N LYS A 13 14.26 -10.06 0.48
CA LYS A 13 13.93 -9.36 -0.77
C LYS A 13 12.81 -8.38 -0.52
N ILE A 14 12.86 -7.24 -1.20
CA ILE A 14 11.75 -6.30 -1.31
C ILE A 14 11.37 -6.23 -2.78
N VAL A 15 10.11 -6.41 -3.06
CA VAL A 15 9.51 -6.17 -4.37
C VAL A 15 8.69 -4.90 -4.22
N ALA A 16 9.19 -3.79 -4.76
CA ALA A 16 8.48 -2.53 -4.79
C ALA A 16 7.75 -2.39 -6.13
N VAL A 17 6.47 -2.07 -6.05
CA VAL A 17 5.60 -1.85 -7.21
C VAL A 17 4.96 -0.48 -7.03
N ASP A 18 5.40 0.47 -7.83
CA ASP A 18 4.79 1.78 -7.93
C ASP A 18 3.67 1.78 -8.98
N GLU A 19 2.69 2.66 -8.84
CA GLU A 19 1.48 2.72 -9.68
C GLU A 19 0.82 1.34 -9.85
N ALA A 20 0.72 0.60 -8.74
CA ALA A 20 0.32 -0.80 -8.74
C ALA A 20 -1.12 -1.04 -9.23
N TRP A 21 -1.94 0.01 -9.31
CA TRP A 21 -3.27 -0.04 -9.94
C TRP A 21 -3.21 -0.52 -11.40
N THR A 22 -2.11 -0.27 -12.10
CA THR A 22 -1.90 -0.74 -13.47
C THR A 22 -1.81 -2.25 -13.56
N PHE A 23 -1.28 -2.89 -12.51
CA PHE A 23 -1.15 -4.34 -12.42
C PHE A 23 -2.50 -5.02 -12.12
N ILE A 24 -3.39 -4.34 -11.38
CA ILE A 24 -4.71 -4.89 -11.03
C ILE A 24 -5.63 -5.00 -12.24
N LYS A 25 -5.43 -4.18 -13.27
CA LYS A 25 -6.24 -4.20 -14.49
C LYS A 25 -6.12 -5.48 -15.31
N TYR A 26 -5.01 -6.17 -15.20
CA TYR A 26 -4.75 -7.39 -15.98
C TYR A 26 -4.71 -8.60 -15.06
N LYS A 27 -5.48 -9.64 -15.40
CA LYS A 27 -5.67 -10.83 -14.56
C LYS A 27 -4.35 -11.47 -14.12
N GLU A 28 -3.42 -11.69 -15.06
CA GLU A 28 -2.16 -12.38 -14.78
C GLU A 28 -1.27 -11.59 -13.80
N SER A 29 -1.21 -10.27 -13.96
CA SER A 29 -0.44 -9.41 -13.06
C SER A 29 -1.12 -9.24 -11.70
N ALA A 30 -2.44 -9.17 -11.65
CA ALA A 30 -3.20 -9.15 -10.40
C ALA A 30 -3.01 -10.44 -9.59
N GLU A 31 -3.08 -11.61 -10.25
CA GLU A 31 -2.80 -12.93 -9.64
C GLU A 31 -1.35 -13.04 -9.15
N PHE A 32 -0.40 -12.43 -9.87
CA PHE A 32 0.99 -12.36 -9.44
C PHE A 32 1.15 -11.55 -8.15
N LEU A 33 0.55 -10.36 -8.08
CA LEU A 33 0.58 -9.52 -6.86
C LEU A 33 -0.09 -10.22 -5.69
N GLU A 34 -1.25 -10.83 -5.89
CA GLU A 34 -1.94 -11.60 -4.87
C GLU A 34 -1.08 -12.76 -4.35
N THR A 35 -0.46 -13.52 -5.26
CA THR A 35 0.43 -14.61 -4.90
C THR A 35 1.61 -14.11 -4.07
N LEU A 36 2.21 -12.99 -4.45
CA LEU A 36 3.32 -12.39 -3.73
C LEU A 36 2.91 -11.88 -2.35
N ALA A 37 1.75 -11.22 -2.25
CA ALA A 37 1.20 -10.73 -0.98
C ALA A 37 0.97 -11.90 -0.01
N ARG A 38 0.31 -12.97 -0.46
CA ARG A 38 -0.05 -14.12 0.40
C ARG A 38 1.12 -15.03 0.74
N ARG A 39 2.09 -15.18 -0.15
CA ARG A 39 3.15 -16.21 -0.06
C ARG A 39 4.57 -15.65 0.10
N GLY A 40 4.77 -14.35 -0.11
CA GLY A 40 6.09 -13.72 -0.08
C GLY A 40 6.85 -13.98 1.21
N ARG A 41 6.16 -13.93 2.36
CA ARG A 41 6.74 -14.17 3.69
C ARG A 41 7.49 -15.52 3.80
N LYS A 42 6.95 -16.59 3.21
CA LYS A 42 7.59 -17.93 3.20
C LYS A 42 8.91 -17.94 2.41
N HIS A 43 9.11 -16.95 1.56
CA HIS A 43 10.30 -16.79 0.71
C HIS A 43 11.17 -15.60 1.12
N ARG A 44 10.94 -15.05 2.34
CA ARG A 44 11.63 -13.84 2.83
C ARG A 44 11.49 -12.65 1.88
N ALA A 45 10.36 -12.57 1.19
CA ALA A 45 10.02 -11.46 0.30
C ALA A 45 8.95 -10.58 0.92
N CYS A 46 9.21 -9.27 0.93
CA CYS A 46 8.27 -8.22 1.28
C CYS A 46 7.74 -7.60 -0.01
N LEU A 47 6.44 -7.38 -0.08
CA LEU A 47 5.80 -6.62 -1.14
C LEU A 47 5.53 -5.21 -0.62
N LEU A 48 6.06 -4.20 -1.30
CA LEU A 48 5.78 -2.79 -1.08
C LEU A 48 5.00 -2.27 -2.28
N ILE A 49 3.82 -1.71 -2.04
CA ILE A 49 2.93 -1.21 -3.09
C ILE A 49 2.68 0.27 -2.86
N GLY A 50 2.86 1.07 -3.91
CA GLY A 50 2.37 2.43 -4.02
C GLY A 50 1.23 2.50 -5.04
N SER A 51 0.15 3.19 -4.73
CA SER A 51 -0.96 3.44 -5.66
C SER A 51 -1.72 4.70 -5.29
N GLN A 52 -2.14 5.44 -6.30
CA GLN A 52 -3.00 6.62 -6.15
C GLN A 52 -4.51 6.26 -6.26
N PHE A 53 -4.84 5.10 -6.80
CA PHE A 53 -6.21 4.68 -7.12
C PHE A 53 -6.58 3.45 -6.29
N ILE A 54 -7.10 3.68 -5.08
CA ILE A 54 -7.51 2.58 -4.20
C ILE A 54 -8.79 1.89 -4.68
N ASP A 55 -9.65 2.61 -5.35
CA ASP A 55 -10.90 2.10 -5.93
C ASP A 55 -10.65 0.97 -6.94
N GLU A 56 -9.57 1.04 -7.72
CA GLU A 56 -9.15 -0.05 -8.61
C GLU A 56 -8.83 -1.34 -7.84
N PHE A 57 -8.21 -1.22 -6.67
CA PHE A 57 -7.95 -2.38 -5.80
C PHE A 57 -9.24 -2.91 -5.17
N LEU A 58 -10.12 -2.03 -4.72
CA LEU A 58 -11.36 -2.43 -4.05
C LEU A 58 -12.38 -3.03 -5.02
N SER A 59 -12.29 -2.70 -6.30
CA SER A 59 -13.21 -3.22 -7.33
C SER A 59 -12.94 -4.69 -7.71
N SER A 60 -11.72 -5.19 -7.49
CA SER A 60 -11.33 -6.55 -7.88
C SER A 60 -11.14 -7.48 -6.68
N GLU A 61 -11.36 -8.78 -6.88
CA GLU A 61 -11.10 -9.79 -5.84
C GLU A 61 -9.62 -9.85 -5.48
N GLN A 62 -8.75 -9.86 -6.49
CA GLN A 62 -7.29 -9.90 -6.31
C GLN A 62 -6.77 -8.65 -5.61
N GLY A 63 -7.29 -7.48 -5.95
CA GLY A 63 -6.94 -6.22 -5.31
C GLY A 63 -7.30 -6.22 -3.82
N ARG A 64 -8.51 -6.62 -3.48
CA ARG A 64 -8.91 -6.79 -2.07
C ARG A 64 -8.04 -7.81 -1.33
N ALA A 65 -7.68 -8.91 -1.98
CA ALA A 65 -6.80 -9.92 -1.39
C ALA A 65 -5.39 -9.36 -1.10
N VAL A 66 -4.87 -8.51 -1.97
CA VAL A 66 -3.58 -7.82 -1.77
C VAL A 66 -3.65 -6.90 -0.56
N ILE A 67 -4.66 -6.00 -0.49
CA ILE A 67 -4.81 -5.08 0.65
C ILE A 67 -5.03 -5.85 1.95
N ASN A 68 -5.88 -6.87 1.96
CA ASN A 68 -6.15 -7.69 3.15
C ASN A 68 -4.94 -8.49 3.65
N SER A 69 -3.95 -8.70 2.79
CA SER A 69 -2.71 -9.38 3.14
C SER A 69 -1.62 -8.43 3.67
N ALA A 70 -1.86 -7.12 3.60
CA ALA A 70 -0.93 -6.12 4.09
C ALA A 70 -1.05 -5.97 5.62
N ASP A 71 0.05 -6.17 6.33
CA ASP A 71 0.14 -5.91 7.79
C ASP A 71 0.27 -4.41 8.10
N THR A 72 0.74 -3.64 7.13
CA THR A 72 1.00 -2.20 7.26
C THR A 72 0.38 -1.46 6.08
N SER A 73 -0.40 -0.42 6.37
CA SER A 73 -0.95 0.49 5.38
C SER A 73 -0.64 1.94 5.77
N ILE A 74 -0.22 2.74 4.80
CA ILE A 74 0.01 4.17 4.95
C ILE A 74 -1.01 4.88 4.05
N LEU A 75 -1.97 5.54 4.66
CA LEU A 75 -3.05 6.23 3.99
C LEU A 75 -2.74 7.72 3.98
N MET A 76 -2.29 8.21 2.84
CA MET A 76 -2.03 9.64 2.58
C MET A 76 -3.33 10.35 2.21
N ARG A 77 -3.25 11.62 1.78
CA ARG A 77 -4.42 12.39 1.36
C ARG A 77 -5.23 11.65 0.30
N GLN A 78 -6.54 11.61 0.50
CA GLN A 78 -7.48 10.96 -0.39
C GLN A 78 -8.35 11.97 -1.14
N ASN A 79 -8.77 11.58 -2.34
CA ASN A 79 -9.76 12.34 -3.09
C ASN A 79 -11.13 12.28 -2.36
N PRO A 80 -11.87 13.40 -2.24
CA PRO A 80 -13.20 13.41 -1.64
C PRO A 80 -14.19 12.39 -2.22
N ALA A 81 -14.02 12.01 -3.49
CA ALA A 81 -14.89 11.03 -4.15
C ALA A 81 -14.71 9.58 -3.63
N VAL A 82 -13.54 9.27 -3.05
CA VAL A 82 -13.21 7.90 -2.59
C VAL A 82 -12.93 7.82 -1.09
N VAL A 83 -12.82 8.94 -0.39
CA VAL A 83 -12.43 8.97 1.03
C VAL A 83 -13.40 8.19 1.93
N ASP A 84 -14.69 8.22 1.66
CA ASP A 84 -15.68 7.50 2.45
C ASP A 84 -15.50 5.98 2.30
N GLN A 85 -15.19 5.51 1.09
CA GLN A 85 -14.88 4.11 0.83
C GLN A 85 -13.60 3.64 1.55
N VAL A 86 -12.58 4.52 1.63
CA VAL A 86 -11.35 4.25 2.38
C VAL A 86 -11.64 4.14 3.88
N VAL A 87 -12.38 5.09 4.44
CA VAL A 87 -12.76 5.11 5.86
C VAL A 87 -13.53 3.85 6.25
N GLU A 88 -14.50 3.46 5.43
CA GLU A 88 -15.28 2.25 5.63
C GLU A 88 -14.42 0.99 5.54
N TYR A 89 -13.62 0.86 4.49
CA TYR A 89 -12.81 -0.34 4.25
C TYR A 89 -11.76 -0.58 5.33
N PHE A 90 -11.09 0.46 5.78
CA PHE A 90 -10.08 0.38 6.84
C PHE A 90 -10.66 0.50 8.25
N HIS A 91 -11.98 0.58 8.38
CA HIS A 91 -12.71 0.72 9.66
C HIS A 91 -12.15 1.86 10.53
N LEU A 92 -11.90 3.01 9.91
CA LEU A 92 -11.33 4.17 10.60
C LEU A 92 -12.38 4.87 11.46
N ALA A 93 -11.93 5.43 12.59
CA ALA A 93 -12.80 6.18 13.49
C ALA A 93 -13.32 7.48 12.85
N GLY A 94 -14.41 8.04 13.42
CA GLY A 94 -14.93 9.33 13.03
C GLY A 94 -13.85 10.43 13.11
N GLY A 95 -13.84 11.34 12.14
CA GLY A 95 -12.77 12.34 11.99
C GLY A 95 -11.64 11.94 11.02
N ALA A 96 -11.42 10.66 10.76
CA ALA A 96 -10.43 10.21 9.79
C ALA A 96 -10.74 10.70 8.37
N ARG A 97 -12.02 10.85 8.03
CA ARG A 97 -12.47 11.42 6.76
C ARG A 97 -11.93 12.83 6.54
N ASP A 98 -12.07 13.70 7.55
CA ASP A 98 -11.62 15.08 7.46
C ASP A 98 -10.10 15.16 7.38
N LEU A 99 -9.40 14.36 8.17
CA LEU A 99 -7.94 14.24 8.13
C LEU A 99 -7.46 13.80 6.74
N LEU A 100 -7.97 12.68 6.23
CA LEU A 100 -7.58 12.15 4.91
C LEU A 100 -7.90 13.12 3.76
N SER A 101 -8.93 13.94 3.89
CA SER A 101 -9.29 14.94 2.89
C SER A 101 -8.38 16.18 2.90
N THR A 102 -7.74 16.49 4.05
CA THR A 102 -7.01 17.74 4.28
C THR A 102 -5.50 17.58 4.46
N PHE A 103 -5.00 16.34 4.57
CA PHE A 103 -3.58 16.06 4.77
C PHE A 103 -2.68 16.79 3.80
N GLN A 104 -1.58 17.31 4.35
CA GLN A 104 -0.50 17.92 3.59
C GLN A 104 0.56 16.87 3.24
N PRO A 105 1.48 17.16 2.31
CA PRO A 105 2.61 16.30 2.02
C PRO A 105 3.35 15.88 3.31
N GLY A 106 3.61 14.58 3.45
CA GLY A 106 4.22 13.98 4.63
C GLY A 106 3.22 13.54 5.71
N GLU A 107 1.98 13.99 5.69
CA GLU A 107 0.95 13.56 6.64
C GLU A 107 0.23 12.31 6.14
N ALA A 108 -0.02 11.37 7.05
CA ALA A 108 -0.70 10.12 6.74
C ALA A 108 -1.33 9.49 7.99
N ILE A 109 -2.22 8.56 7.76
CA ILE A 109 -2.64 7.56 8.76
C ILE A 109 -1.82 6.31 8.54
N LEU A 110 -1.10 5.88 9.57
CA LEU A 110 -0.44 4.57 9.64
C LEU A 110 -1.39 3.58 10.30
N SER A 111 -1.69 2.51 9.61
CA SER A 111 -2.38 1.33 10.16
C SER A 111 -1.40 0.16 10.24
N LEU A 112 -1.17 -0.35 11.44
CA LEU A 112 -0.28 -1.47 11.71
C LEU A 112 -0.99 -2.48 12.61
N ASN A 113 -1.25 -3.70 12.14
CA ASN A 113 -1.94 -4.74 12.90
C ASN A 113 -3.23 -4.23 13.57
N ARG A 114 -4.04 -3.45 12.85
CA ARG A 114 -5.28 -2.78 13.30
C ARG A 114 -5.09 -1.64 14.32
N ASN A 115 -3.87 -1.32 14.67
CA ASN A 115 -3.58 -0.09 15.40
C ASN A 115 -3.46 1.06 14.40
N VAL A 116 -4.18 2.15 14.65
CA VAL A 116 -4.27 3.29 13.74
C VAL A 116 -3.74 4.52 14.44
N THR A 117 -2.81 5.25 13.80
CA THR A 117 -2.28 6.51 14.31
C THR A 117 -2.00 7.50 13.19
N GLY A 118 -2.19 8.79 13.45
CA GLY A 118 -1.70 9.84 12.56
C GLY A 118 -0.18 9.94 12.64
N ILE A 119 0.46 10.09 11.51
CA ILE A 119 1.90 10.30 11.40
C ILE A 119 2.21 11.52 10.52
N ARG A 120 3.37 12.12 10.76
CA ARG A 120 3.99 13.10 9.89
C ARG A 120 5.42 12.70 9.63
N VAL A 121 5.75 12.52 8.36
CA VAL A 121 7.10 12.21 7.91
C VAL A 121 7.78 13.50 7.50
N GLU A 122 8.85 13.85 8.18
CA GLU A 122 9.68 15.02 7.86
C GLU A 122 11.03 14.54 7.36
N PRO A 123 11.36 14.80 6.07
CA PRO A 123 12.66 14.44 5.53
C PRO A 123 13.77 15.25 6.20
N ILE A 124 14.87 14.60 6.49
CA ILE A 124 16.07 15.31 6.93
C ILE A 124 16.68 16.12 5.77
N PRO A 125 17.49 17.17 6.03
CA PRO A 125 18.01 18.05 4.97
C PRO A 125 18.71 17.33 3.81
N TYR A 126 19.41 16.24 4.10
CA TYR A 126 20.09 15.42 3.10
C TYR A 126 19.11 14.71 2.14
N GLU A 127 17.96 14.27 2.62
CA GLU A 127 16.98 13.55 1.81
C GLU A 127 16.25 14.47 0.82
N TRP A 128 16.16 15.76 1.12
CA TRP A 128 15.53 16.74 0.23
C TRP A 128 16.16 16.80 -1.16
N GLU A 129 17.44 16.48 -1.27
CA GLU A 129 18.14 16.46 -2.55
C GLU A 129 17.59 15.40 -3.50
N TYR A 130 17.05 14.30 -2.94
CA TYR A 130 16.57 13.15 -3.70
C TYR A 130 15.05 13.12 -3.91
N ILE A 131 14.28 13.87 -3.13
CA ILE A 131 12.80 13.85 -3.16
C ILE A 131 12.18 15.12 -3.77
N LYS A 132 12.98 16.12 -4.13
CA LYS A 132 12.51 17.23 -4.93
C LYS A 132 12.33 16.79 -6.38
N THR A 133 11.07 16.64 -6.79
CA THR A 133 10.65 16.52 -8.19
C THR A 133 10.25 17.87 -8.72
#